data_6766530a671285fd28494d62b4964e23
#
_entry.id   6766530a671285fd28494d62b4964e23
#
_cell.length_a   1.000
_cell.length_b   1.000
_cell.length_c   1.000
_cell.angle_alpha   90.00
_cell.angle_beta   90.00
_cell.angle_gamma   90.00
#
_symmetry.space_group_name_H-M   'P 1'
#
loop_
_entity.id
_entity.type
_entity.pdbx_description
1 polymer ?
#
loop_
_entity_poly.entity_id
_entity_poly.type
_entity_poly.pdbx_seq_one_letter_code
_entity_poly.pdbx_strand_id
1 'polypeptide(L)'
;SSDVCSSDLEAPDEFMIDETNVDFLEAHMEENAQSWYAYYQLGLGYYRKEDYGKAEKAFEDSLKLRESAWAFHGLSCVKLMQNEKDQAGRYILQGMAFERKELSYLKEGFRILLLAEKYEELSHFYRKLDKEEQEDSRLKLGYVQALHGLKQDKKALDLLESKGGLIPEDIREGEDSLGKAWKELYKSVYKKEGKLPHKFNFQAN
;
A
#
# COMPACT_ATOMS: atom_id res chain seq x y z
N SER A 1 -14.54 4.93 -7.40
CA SER A 1 -13.47 4.72 -6.40
C SER A 1 -12.25 4.09 -7.07
N SER A 2 -11.64 4.85 -7.96
CA SER A 2 -10.47 4.46 -8.77
C SER A 2 -9.12 4.67 -8.09
N ASP A 3 -9.10 4.94 -6.78
CA ASP A 3 -7.90 5.43 -6.09
C ASP A 3 -7.06 4.36 -5.39
N VAL A 4 -7.25 3.08 -5.76
CA VAL A 4 -6.46 1.99 -5.14
C VAL A 4 -4.98 2.04 -5.55
N CYS A 5 -4.67 2.65 -6.68
CA CYS A 5 -3.31 2.75 -7.21
C CYS A 5 -2.87 4.18 -7.56
N SER A 6 -3.35 5.21 -6.85
CA SER A 6 -2.70 6.51 -6.96
C SER A 6 -1.37 6.44 -6.22
N SER A 7 -0.32 6.18 -6.94
CA SER A 7 1.02 6.11 -6.38
C SER A 7 1.62 7.51 -6.31
N ASP A 8 1.95 7.98 -5.10
CA ASP A 8 2.99 9.00 -4.90
C ASP A 8 4.41 8.46 -5.21
N LEU A 9 4.46 7.28 -5.84
CA LEU A 9 5.68 6.66 -6.31
C LEU A 9 6.10 7.40 -7.57
N GLU A 10 7.22 8.10 -7.54
CA GLU A 10 7.81 8.70 -8.74
C GLU A 10 8.01 7.61 -9.78
N ALA A 11 7.17 7.63 -10.82
CA ALA A 11 7.41 6.84 -12.01
C ALA A 11 8.73 7.31 -12.64
N PRO A 12 9.53 6.40 -13.24
CA PRO A 12 10.70 6.84 -14.00
C PRO A 12 10.27 7.96 -14.98
N ASP A 13 11.03 9.03 -15.05
CA ASP A 13 10.73 10.34 -15.67
C ASP A 13 10.28 10.36 -17.14
N GLU A 14 9.99 9.23 -17.75
CA GLU A 14 9.63 9.13 -19.15
C GLU A 14 8.26 8.49 -19.34
N PHE A 15 7.34 9.29 -19.84
CA PHE A 15 5.99 8.98 -20.33
C PHE A 15 4.87 8.85 -19.31
N MET A 16 4.19 9.97 -19.10
CA MET A 16 2.79 9.95 -18.65
C MET A 16 1.93 9.35 -19.77
N ILE A 17 1.30 8.19 -19.52
CA ILE A 17 0.39 7.60 -20.48
C ILE A 17 -1.00 8.17 -20.27
N ASP A 18 -1.43 8.94 -21.27
CA ASP A 18 -2.81 9.29 -21.52
C ASP A 18 -3.56 8.07 -22.08
N GLU A 19 -4.88 8.00 -21.92
CA GLU A 19 -5.73 6.91 -22.46
C GLU A 19 -5.51 6.66 -23.96
N THR A 20 -5.11 7.69 -24.71
CA THR A 20 -4.78 7.62 -26.15
C THR A 20 -3.52 6.80 -26.43
N ASN A 21 -2.67 6.54 -25.44
CA ASN A 21 -1.41 5.85 -25.64
C ASN A 21 -1.50 4.31 -25.59
N VAL A 22 -2.59 3.73 -25.06
CA VAL A 22 -2.73 2.26 -25.02
C VAL A 22 -2.84 1.71 -26.44
N ASP A 23 -3.68 2.30 -27.28
CA ASP A 23 -3.88 1.85 -28.67
C ASP A 23 -2.60 2.03 -29.50
N PHE A 24 -1.84 3.11 -29.24
CA PHE A 24 -0.54 3.32 -29.84
C PHE A 24 0.46 2.26 -29.41
N LEU A 25 0.55 1.96 -28.11
CA LEU A 25 1.44 0.93 -27.61
C LEU A 25 1.07 -0.45 -28.15
N GLU A 26 -0.23 -0.81 -28.18
CA GLU A 26 -0.69 -2.07 -28.79
C GLU A 26 -0.24 -2.19 -30.24
N ALA A 27 -0.38 -1.12 -31.04
CA ALA A 27 0.00 -1.11 -32.45
C ALA A 27 1.51 -1.27 -32.68
N HIS A 28 2.35 -0.89 -31.70
CA HIS A 28 3.81 -0.90 -31.82
C HIS A 28 4.48 -1.95 -30.92
N MET A 29 3.72 -2.89 -30.36
CA MET A 29 4.27 -3.90 -29.44
C MET A 29 5.22 -4.89 -30.13
N GLU A 30 5.08 -5.15 -31.42
CA GLU A 30 6.04 -5.99 -32.15
C GLU A 30 7.45 -5.38 -32.11
N GLU A 31 7.56 -4.06 -32.26
CA GLU A 31 8.83 -3.32 -32.19
C GLU A 31 9.35 -3.25 -30.74
N ASN A 32 8.47 -3.31 -29.74
CA ASN A 32 8.75 -3.19 -28.32
C ASN A 32 8.68 -4.52 -27.55
N ALA A 33 8.65 -5.66 -28.25
CA ALA A 33 8.44 -6.97 -27.65
C ALA A 33 9.50 -7.37 -26.59
N GLN A 34 10.66 -6.70 -26.55
CA GLN A 34 11.72 -6.90 -25.56
C GLN A 34 11.77 -5.79 -24.50
N SER A 35 10.80 -4.87 -24.50
CA SER A 35 10.73 -3.78 -23.54
C SER A 35 9.82 -4.13 -22.36
N TRP A 36 10.41 -4.46 -21.20
CA TRP A 36 9.67 -4.65 -19.96
C TRP A 36 8.83 -3.41 -19.61
N TYR A 37 9.36 -2.21 -19.92
CA TYR A 37 8.71 -0.95 -19.63
C TYR A 37 7.47 -0.73 -20.51
N ALA A 38 7.52 -1.08 -21.80
CA ALA A 38 6.36 -1.02 -22.68
C ALA A 38 5.21 -1.91 -22.17
N TYR A 39 5.49 -3.12 -21.74
CA TYR A 39 4.51 -4.00 -21.12
C TYR A 39 3.97 -3.43 -19.78
N TYR A 40 4.85 -2.87 -18.96
CA TYR A 40 4.43 -2.21 -17.73
C TYR A 40 3.45 -1.06 -18.02
N GLN A 41 3.75 -0.24 -19.00
CA GLN A 41 2.91 0.87 -19.42
C GLN A 41 1.56 0.39 -19.99
N LEU A 42 1.55 -0.67 -20.78
CA LEU A 42 0.31 -1.32 -21.21
C LEU A 42 -0.53 -1.79 -20.03
N GLY A 43 0.11 -2.40 -19.04
CA GLY A 43 -0.55 -2.83 -17.83
C GLY A 43 -1.26 -1.69 -17.11
N LEU A 44 -0.60 -0.53 -16.96
CA LEU A 44 -1.19 0.68 -16.40
C LEU A 44 -2.37 1.19 -17.23
N GLY A 45 -2.23 1.21 -18.55
CA GLY A 45 -3.28 1.64 -19.46
C GLY A 45 -4.52 0.77 -19.39
N TYR A 46 -4.35 -0.55 -19.40
CA TYR A 46 -5.47 -1.49 -19.24
C TYR A 46 -6.10 -1.40 -17.84
N TYR A 47 -5.29 -1.21 -16.80
CA TYR A 47 -5.81 -1.01 -15.44
C TYR A 47 -6.74 0.21 -15.36
N ARG A 48 -6.36 1.34 -15.98
CA ARG A 48 -7.19 2.55 -16.07
C ARG A 48 -8.49 2.33 -16.85
N LYS A 49 -8.44 1.50 -17.90
CA LYS A 49 -9.62 1.08 -18.67
C LYS A 49 -10.45 0.00 -17.95
N GLU A 50 -10.07 -0.39 -16.73
CA GLU A 50 -10.70 -1.46 -15.94
C GLU A 50 -10.67 -2.84 -16.64
N ASP A 51 -9.82 -3.02 -17.65
CA ASP A 51 -9.56 -4.33 -18.27
C ASP A 51 -8.48 -5.07 -17.46
N TYR A 52 -8.91 -5.57 -16.30
CA TYR A 52 -7.99 -6.20 -15.34
C TYR A 52 -7.33 -7.47 -15.88
N GLY A 53 -7.99 -8.20 -16.79
CA GLY A 53 -7.41 -9.38 -17.40
C GLY A 53 -6.24 -9.06 -18.32
N LYS A 54 -6.37 -8.03 -19.17
CA LYS A 54 -5.27 -7.56 -20.01
C LYS A 54 -4.18 -6.88 -19.19
N ALA A 55 -4.55 -6.12 -18.13
CA ALA A 55 -3.61 -5.49 -17.23
C ALA A 55 -2.72 -6.53 -16.55
N GLU A 56 -3.31 -7.60 -16.00
CA GLU A 56 -2.60 -8.71 -15.38
C GLU A 56 -1.56 -9.31 -16.34
N LYS A 57 -2.03 -9.68 -17.54
CA LYS A 57 -1.15 -10.27 -18.56
C LYS A 57 0.02 -9.34 -18.93
N ALA A 58 -0.24 -8.06 -19.10
CA ALA A 58 0.79 -7.09 -19.46
C ALA A 58 1.83 -6.93 -18.33
N PHE A 59 1.41 -6.83 -17.07
CA PHE A 59 2.34 -6.78 -15.95
C PHE A 59 3.15 -8.09 -15.81
N GLU A 60 2.54 -9.25 -16.03
CA GLU A 60 3.25 -10.53 -16.04
C GLU A 60 4.29 -10.60 -17.16
N ASP A 61 3.94 -10.13 -18.36
CA ASP A 61 4.87 -10.10 -19.50
C ASP A 61 6.04 -9.12 -19.22
N SER A 62 5.76 -8.00 -18.54
CA SER A 62 6.81 -7.11 -18.03
C SER A 62 7.77 -7.83 -17.08
N LEU A 63 7.23 -8.57 -16.09
CA LEU A 63 8.06 -9.32 -15.13
C LEU A 63 8.88 -10.44 -15.75
N LYS A 64 8.39 -11.10 -16.82
CA LYS A 64 9.17 -12.12 -17.56
C LYS A 64 10.42 -11.54 -18.18
N LEU A 65 10.37 -10.29 -18.61
CA LEU A 65 11.51 -9.59 -19.20
C LEU A 65 12.42 -9.00 -18.12
N ARG A 66 11.83 -8.45 -17.07
CA ARG A 66 12.57 -7.86 -15.96
C ARG A 66 11.70 -7.82 -14.69
N GLU A 67 12.20 -8.36 -13.61
CA GLU A 67 11.59 -8.15 -12.30
C GLU A 67 11.69 -6.67 -11.89
N SER A 68 10.58 -6.10 -11.48
CA SER A 68 10.51 -4.74 -10.98
C SER A 68 9.45 -4.60 -9.89
N ALA A 69 9.72 -3.75 -8.91
CA ALA A 69 8.76 -3.43 -7.86
C ALA A 69 7.46 -2.84 -8.43
N TRP A 70 7.57 -2.08 -9.50
CA TRP A 70 6.45 -1.44 -10.19
C TRP A 70 5.45 -2.45 -10.77
N ALA A 71 5.94 -3.47 -11.44
CA ALA A 71 5.09 -4.52 -12.00
C ALA A 71 4.47 -5.40 -10.90
N PHE A 72 5.18 -5.69 -9.83
CA PHE A 72 4.62 -6.35 -8.64
C PHE A 72 3.51 -5.51 -7.98
N HIS A 73 3.70 -4.20 -7.86
CA HIS A 73 2.68 -3.28 -7.38
C HIS A 73 1.45 -3.29 -8.30
N GLY A 74 1.64 -3.16 -9.61
CA GLY A 74 0.55 -3.23 -10.60
C GLY A 74 -0.26 -4.52 -10.47
N LEU A 75 0.41 -5.68 -10.40
CA LEU A 75 -0.27 -6.97 -10.19
C LEU A 75 -1.03 -7.03 -8.87
N SER A 76 -0.45 -6.50 -7.79
CA SER A 76 -1.15 -6.48 -6.50
C SER A 76 -2.43 -5.66 -6.55
N CYS A 77 -2.41 -4.52 -7.24
CA CYS A 77 -3.60 -3.70 -7.45
C CYS A 77 -4.65 -4.40 -8.31
N VAL A 78 -4.25 -5.03 -9.42
CA VAL A 78 -5.14 -5.84 -10.26
C VAL A 78 -5.82 -6.93 -9.43
N LYS A 79 -5.04 -7.66 -8.62
CA LYS A 79 -5.56 -8.73 -7.77
C LYS A 79 -6.52 -8.24 -6.69
N LEU A 80 -6.31 -7.04 -6.14
CA LEU A 80 -7.30 -6.42 -5.24
C LEU A 80 -8.62 -6.13 -5.97
N MET A 81 -8.56 -5.59 -7.20
CA MET A 81 -9.76 -5.32 -7.99
C MET A 81 -10.51 -6.59 -8.38
N GLN A 82 -9.80 -7.69 -8.58
CA GLN A 82 -10.38 -9.03 -8.82
C GLN A 82 -10.85 -9.72 -7.53
N ASN A 83 -10.69 -9.09 -6.36
CA ASN A 83 -10.96 -9.66 -5.03
C ASN A 83 -10.10 -10.90 -4.69
N GLU A 84 -8.92 -11.01 -5.28
CA GLU A 84 -7.95 -12.07 -5.06
C GLU A 84 -6.90 -11.67 -4.00
N LYS A 85 -7.36 -11.45 -2.76
CA LYS A 85 -6.57 -10.90 -1.66
C LYS A 85 -5.26 -11.66 -1.39
N ASP A 86 -5.28 -12.98 -1.49
CA ASP A 86 -4.09 -13.80 -1.25
C ASP A 86 -2.99 -13.55 -2.28
N GLN A 87 -3.36 -13.40 -3.54
CA GLN A 87 -2.42 -13.11 -4.61
C GLN A 87 -1.93 -11.66 -4.53
N ALA A 88 -2.82 -10.71 -4.23
CA ALA A 88 -2.46 -9.31 -4.01
C ALA A 88 -1.38 -9.19 -2.92
N GLY A 89 -1.58 -9.84 -1.78
CA GLY A 89 -0.59 -9.86 -0.70
C GLY A 89 0.75 -10.47 -1.10
N ARG A 90 0.74 -11.56 -1.87
CA ARG A 90 1.99 -12.19 -2.35
C ARG A 90 2.78 -11.28 -3.27
N TYR A 91 2.12 -10.64 -4.24
CA TYR A 91 2.79 -9.75 -5.18
C TYR A 91 3.38 -8.52 -4.49
N ILE A 92 2.63 -7.87 -3.59
CA ILE A 92 3.16 -6.68 -2.92
C ILE A 92 4.32 -7.02 -1.98
N LEU A 93 4.32 -8.18 -1.32
CA LEU A 93 5.45 -8.63 -0.51
C LEU A 93 6.71 -8.87 -1.33
N GLN A 94 6.57 -9.40 -2.55
CA GLN A 94 7.69 -9.53 -3.50
C GLN A 94 8.25 -8.15 -3.87
N GLY A 95 7.38 -7.20 -4.22
CA GLY A 95 7.79 -5.83 -4.51
C GLY A 95 8.48 -5.14 -3.33
N MET A 96 7.94 -5.27 -2.11
CA MET A 96 8.53 -4.71 -0.90
C MET A 96 9.90 -5.34 -0.57
N ALA A 97 10.12 -6.60 -0.88
CA ALA A 97 11.42 -7.23 -0.72
C ALA A 97 12.43 -6.72 -1.74
N PHE A 98 11.96 -6.40 -2.95
CA PHE A 98 12.77 -5.87 -4.05
C PHE A 98 13.19 -4.42 -3.77
N GLU A 99 12.23 -3.55 -3.39
CA GLU A 99 12.45 -2.12 -3.05
C GLU A 99 12.49 -1.91 -1.53
N ARG A 100 13.29 -2.73 -0.84
CA ARG A 100 13.31 -2.80 0.62
C ARG A 100 13.71 -1.49 1.30
N LYS A 101 14.46 -0.63 0.63
CA LYS A 101 14.97 0.64 1.18
C LYS A 101 14.12 1.85 0.79
N GLU A 102 13.15 1.68 -0.10
CA GLU A 102 12.29 2.77 -0.55
C GLU A 102 11.10 2.90 0.40
N LEU A 103 11.14 3.92 1.26
CA LEU A 103 10.15 4.11 2.32
C LEU A 103 8.75 4.39 1.77
N SER A 104 8.64 5.13 0.66
CA SER A 104 7.36 5.40 0.00
C SER A 104 6.71 4.12 -0.51
N TYR A 105 7.52 3.22 -1.07
CA TYR A 105 7.05 1.91 -1.52
C TYR A 105 6.58 1.04 -0.34
N LEU A 106 7.29 1.04 0.78
CA LEU A 106 6.89 0.30 1.97
C LEU A 106 5.55 0.80 2.54
N LYS A 107 5.33 2.11 2.56
CA LYS A 107 4.06 2.72 2.98
C LYS A 107 2.90 2.26 2.11
N GLU A 108 3.08 2.29 0.80
CA GLU A 108 2.08 1.80 -0.16
C GLU A 108 1.87 0.29 -0.01
N GLY A 109 2.95 -0.47 0.16
CA GLY A 109 2.88 -1.91 0.41
C GLY A 109 2.06 -2.24 1.66
N PHE A 110 2.24 -1.49 2.74
CA PHE A 110 1.44 -1.66 3.97
C PHE A 110 -0.04 -1.36 3.73
N ARG A 111 -0.35 -0.31 2.95
CA ARG A 111 -1.72 0.01 2.56
C ARG A 111 -2.38 -1.16 1.80
N ILE A 112 -1.66 -1.74 0.85
CA ILE A 112 -2.16 -2.89 0.07
C ILE A 112 -2.33 -4.12 0.96
N LEU A 113 -1.39 -4.41 1.85
CA LEU A 113 -1.51 -5.54 2.78
C LEU A 113 -2.72 -5.39 3.72
N LEU A 114 -3.03 -4.17 4.17
CA LEU A 114 -4.23 -3.89 4.96
C LEU A 114 -5.50 -4.12 4.15
N LEU A 115 -5.58 -3.63 2.91
CA LEU A 115 -6.71 -3.86 2.00
C LEU A 115 -6.90 -5.35 1.68
N ALA A 116 -5.80 -6.07 1.55
CA ALA A 116 -5.78 -7.52 1.34
C ALA A 116 -6.04 -8.33 2.64
N GLU A 117 -6.19 -7.66 3.79
CA GLU A 117 -6.36 -8.30 5.11
C GLU A 117 -5.19 -9.22 5.50
N LYS A 118 -3.98 -8.91 5.01
CA LYS A 118 -2.75 -9.66 5.27
C LYS A 118 -2.04 -9.15 6.53
N TYR A 119 -2.74 -9.21 7.64
CA TYR A 119 -2.31 -8.63 8.91
C TYR A 119 -1.11 -9.33 9.53
N GLU A 120 -1.02 -10.66 9.39
CA GLU A 120 0.12 -11.43 9.91
C GLU A 120 1.39 -11.13 9.12
N GLU A 121 1.28 -11.11 7.79
CA GLU A 121 2.38 -10.81 6.89
C GLU A 121 2.90 -9.38 7.11
N LEU A 122 2.00 -8.39 7.22
CA LEU A 122 2.36 -7.02 7.55
C LEU A 122 3.07 -6.95 8.91
N SER A 123 2.48 -7.58 9.93
CA SER A 123 3.03 -7.61 11.28
C SER A 123 4.42 -8.25 11.31
N HIS A 124 4.62 -9.32 10.54
CA HIS A 124 5.92 -9.98 10.41
C HIS A 124 6.94 -9.08 9.69
N PHE A 125 6.53 -8.43 8.61
CA PHE A 125 7.38 -7.51 7.87
C PHE A 125 7.81 -6.31 8.73
N TYR A 126 6.87 -5.65 9.41
CA TYR A 126 7.15 -4.52 10.30
C TYR A 126 8.19 -4.86 11.36
N ARG A 127 8.09 -6.02 12.00
CA ARG A 127 9.05 -6.44 13.03
C ARG A 127 10.47 -6.70 12.51
N LYS A 128 10.65 -6.84 11.19
CA LYS A 128 11.94 -7.00 10.53
C LYS A 128 12.52 -5.68 10.02
N LEU A 129 11.76 -4.60 10.09
CA LEU A 129 12.23 -3.26 9.80
C LEU A 129 13.32 -2.87 10.80
N ASP A 130 14.25 -2.00 10.38
CA ASP A 130 15.18 -1.41 11.32
C ASP A 130 14.48 -0.39 12.23
N LYS A 131 15.21 0.13 13.24
CA LYS A 131 14.59 1.02 14.22
C LYS A 131 14.13 2.35 13.63
N GLU A 132 14.85 2.87 12.67
CA GLU A 132 14.52 4.14 12.01
C GLU A 132 13.23 3.97 11.19
N GLU A 133 13.11 2.91 10.40
CA GLU A 133 11.91 2.59 9.66
C GLU A 133 10.71 2.32 10.58
N GLN A 134 10.92 1.63 11.71
CA GLN A 134 9.86 1.38 12.69
C GLN A 134 9.35 2.65 13.37
N GLU A 135 10.16 3.72 13.39
CA GLU A 135 9.74 5.02 13.92
C GLU A 135 8.92 5.84 12.90
N ASP A 136 8.89 5.45 11.62
CA ASP A 136 8.01 6.11 10.66
C ASP A 136 6.54 5.97 11.08
N SER A 137 5.85 7.09 11.19
CA SER A 137 4.49 7.14 11.72
C SER A 137 3.46 6.40 10.88
N ARG A 138 3.59 6.39 9.55
CA ARG A 138 2.67 5.66 8.66
C ARG A 138 2.88 4.16 8.72
N LEU A 139 4.13 3.69 8.75
CA LEU A 139 4.42 2.26 8.93
C LEU A 139 3.98 1.78 10.30
N LYS A 140 4.21 2.57 11.35
CA LYS A 140 3.76 2.28 12.71
C LYS A 140 2.23 2.23 12.80
N LEU A 141 1.52 3.17 12.16
CA LEU A 141 0.05 3.13 12.10
C LEU A 141 -0.46 1.90 11.35
N GLY A 142 0.16 1.54 10.23
CA GLY A 142 -0.16 0.31 9.52
C GLY A 142 -0.01 -0.93 10.41
N TYR A 143 1.06 -0.98 11.21
CA TYR A 143 1.25 -2.07 12.17
C TYR A 143 0.20 -2.09 13.28
N VAL A 144 -0.20 -0.92 13.81
CA VAL A 144 -1.32 -0.80 14.77
C VAL A 144 -2.61 -1.36 14.17
N GLN A 145 -2.92 -1.00 12.93
CA GLN A 145 -4.11 -1.49 12.23
C GLN A 145 -4.05 -3.01 11.99
N ALA A 146 -2.88 -3.54 11.66
CA ALA A 146 -2.69 -4.99 11.53
C ALA A 146 -2.89 -5.71 12.87
N LEU A 147 -2.36 -5.17 13.98
CA LEU A 147 -2.61 -5.72 15.32
C LEU A 147 -4.10 -5.73 15.67
N HIS A 148 -4.84 -4.69 15.29
CA HIS A 148 -6.30 -4.66 15.45
C HIS A 148 -6.98 -5.76 14.62
N GLY A 149 -6.61 -5.93 13.37
CA GLY A 149 -7.08 -7.02 12.52
C GLY A 149 -6.82 -8.41 13.11
N LEU A 150 -5.68 -8.58 13.80
CA LEU A 150 -5.31 -9.80 14.53
C LEU A 150 -5.95 -9.94 15.92
N LYS A 151 -6.85 -9.02 16.31
CA LYS A 151 -7.49 -8.99 17.64
C LYS A 151 -6.52 -8.79 18.80
N GLN A 152 -5.37 -8.18 18.54
CA GLN A 152 -4.37 -7.81 19.55
C GLN A 152 -4.53 -6.35 20.00
N ASP A 153 -5.77 -5.95 20.30
CA ASP A 153 -6.18 -4.55 20.51
C ASP A 153 -5.46 -3.88 21.69
N LYS A 154 -5.18 -4.63 22.75
CA LYS A 154 -4.42 -4.08 23.89
C LYS A 154 -3.01 -3.68 23.47
N LYS A 155 -2.33 -4.51 22.70
CA LYS A 155 -0.99 -4.23 22.17
C LYS A 155 -1.00 -3.07 21.19
N ALA A 156 -2.02 -3.00 20.33
CA ALA A 156 -2.22 -1.89 19.41
C ALA A 156 -2.42 -0.55 20.14
N LEU A 157 -3.25 -0.54 21.17
CA LEU A 157 -3.52 0.65 21.99
C LEU A 157 -2.27 1.09 22.75
N ASP A 158 -1.57 0.16 23.40
CA ASP A 158 -0.32 0.46 24.13
C ASP A 158 0.74 1.07 23.20
N LEU A 159 0.82 0.61 21.95
CA LEU A 159 1.74 1.17 20.97
C LEU A 159 1.35 2.60 20.56
N LEU A 160 0.06 2.89 20.37
CA LEU A 160 -0.44 4.24 20.11
C LEU A 160 -0.20 5.22 21.26
N GLU A 161 -0.35 4.75 22.49
CA GLU A 161 -0.26 5.58 23.69
C GLU A 161 1.19 5.73 24.19
N SER A 162 2.12 4.90 23.72
CA SER A 162 3.52 4.90 24.16
C SER A 162 4.17 6.29 24.00
N LYS A 163 5.13 6.57 24.89
CA LYS A 163 5.94 7.78 24.84
C LYS A 163 6.84 7.70 23.59
N GLY A 164 6.71 8.64 22.66
CA GLY A 164 7.33 8.55 21.33
C GLY A 164 6.54 7.70 20.34
N GLY A 165 5.27 7.44 20.63
CA GLY A 165 4.32 6.76 19.72
C GLY A 165 4.22 7.45 18.35
N LEU A 166 3.06 7.46 17.76
CA LEU A 166 2.84 8.17 16.49
C LEU A 166 3.02 9.68 16.66
N ILE A 167 3.79 10.31 15.77
CA ILE A 167 3.91 11.76 15.68
C ILE A 167 2.81 12.24 14.72
N PRO A 168 1.74 12.90 15.24
CA PRO A 168 0.57 13.25 14.41
C PRO A 168 0.91 14.18 13.22
N GLU A 169 1.94 14.99 13.37
CA GLU A 169 2.36 15.99 12.38
C GLU A 169 2.82 15.38 11.05
N ASP A 170 3.27 14.11 11.07
CA ASP A 170 3.69 13.37 9.88
C ASP A 170 2.51 12.68 9.15
N ILE A 171 1.31 12.73 9.74
CA ILE A 171 0.11 12.06 9.22
C ILE A 171 -0.88 13.10 8.72
N ARG A 172 -0.53 13.83 7.65
CA ARG A 172 -1.36 14.92 7.09
C ARG A 172 -2.67 14.45 6.43
N GLU A 173 -2.74 13.22 5.97
CA GLU A 173 -3.92 12.65 5.28
C GLU A 173 -4.71 11.66 6.12
N GLY A 174 -4.77 11.83 7.42
CA GLY A 174 -5.43 10.85 8.27
C GLY A 174 -5.85 11.41 9.63
N GLU A 175 -6.11 12.71 9.70
CA GLU A 175 -6.53 13.36 10.94
C GLU A 175 -7.67 12.59 11.62
N ASP A 176 -8.67 12.17 10.84
CA ASP A 176 -9.78 11.36 11.35
C ASP A 176 -9.40 9.89 11.59
N SER A 177 -8.42 9.33 10.85
CA SER A 177 -8.07 7.92 10.93
C SER A 177 -7.39 7.55 12.24
N LEU A 178 -6.49 8.41 12.75
CA LEU A 178 -5.77 8.16 13.99
C LEU A 178 -6.67 8.26 15.21
N GLY A 179 -7.49 9.31 15.28
CA GLY A 179 -8.47 9.48 16.34
C GLY A 179 -9.55 8.38 16.31
N LYS A 180 -9.97 7.96 15.13
CA LYS A 180 -10.90 6.86 14.93
C LYS A 180 -10.30 5.53 15.40
N ALA A 181 -9.07 5.22 14.97
CA ALA A 181 -8.36 4.00 15.39
C ALA A 181 -8.21 3.94 16.91
N TRP A 182 -7.82 5.06 17.55
CA TRP A 182 -7.72 5.12 19.02
C TRP A 182 -9.06 4.85 19.69
N LYS A 183 -10.16 5.49 19.25
CA LYS A 183 -11.49 5.29 19.82
C LYS A 183 -11.96 3.84 19.70
N GLU A 184 -11.77 3.23 18.54
CA GLU A 184 -12.13 1.83 18.28
C GLU A 184 -11.33 0.88 19.19
N LEU A 185 -10.02 1.06 19.28
CA LEU A 185 -9.15 0.27 20.15
C LEU A 185 -9.49 0.45 21.62
N TYR A 186 -9.69 1.69 22.08
CA TYR A 186 -10.05 1.98 23.46
C TYR A 186 -11.37 1.32 23.84
N LYS A 187 -12.39 1.43 22.98
CA LYS A 187 -13.69 0.78 23.17
C LYS A 187 -13.56 -0.74 23.19
N SER A 188 -12.74 -1.30 22.29
CA SER A 188 -12.50 -2.75 22.25
C SER A 188 -11.85 -3.27 23.53
N VAL A 189 -10.83 -2.56 24.04
CA VAL A 189 -10.07 -2.97 25.23
C VAL A 189 -10.84 -2.77 26.52
N TYR A 190 -11.45 -1.58 26.70
CA TYR A 190 -12.05 -1.19 27.98
C TYR A 190 -13.58 -1.35 28.03
N LYS A 191 -14.21 -1.76 26.91
CA LYS A 191 -15.67 -1.95 26.77
C LYS A 191 -16.48 -0.69 27.11
N LYS A 192 -15.90 0.49 26.91
CA LYS A 192 -16.52 1.80 27.13
C LYS A 192 -15.96 2.83 26.16
N GLU A 193 -16.73 3.88 25.92
CA GLU A 193 -16.25 5.04 25.15
C GLU A 193 -15.14 5.76 25.92
N GLY A 194 -14.07 6.15 25.21
CA GLY A 194 -12.97 6.93 25.75
C GLY A 194 -13.02 8.39 25.29
N LYS A 195 -12.56 9.29 26.14
CA LYS A 195 -12.32 10.68 25.72
C LYS A 195 -11.02 10.71 24.92
N LEU A 196 -11.10 11.17 23.67
CA LEU A 196 -9.94 11.25 22.79
C LEU A 196 -8.84 12.11 23.43
N PRO A 197 -7.60 11.56 23.59
CA PRO A 197 -6.48 12.36 24.10
C PRO A 197 -6.19 13.55 23.19
N HIS A 198 -5.76 14.66 23.79
CA HIS A 198 -5.50 15.91 23.06
C HIS A 198 -4.54 15.71 21.87
N LYS A 199 -3.52 14.87 22.03
CA LYS A 199 -2.54 14.55 20.98
C LYS A 199 -3.14 13.91 19.71
N PHE A 200 -4.37 13.39 19.77
CA PHE A 200 -5.11 12.79 18.66
C PHE A 200 -6.33 13.63 18.24
N ASN A 201 -6.50 14.82 18.81
CA ASN A 201 -7.65 15.69 18.55
C ASN A 201 -7.18 16.90 17.72
N PHE A 202 -7.17 16.75 16.40
CA PHE A 202 -6.75 17.78 15.45
C PHE A 202 -7.79 18.88 15.21
N GLN A 203 -9.03 18.69 15.68
CA GLN A 203 -10.10 19.69 15.52
C GLN A 203 -10.08 20.78 16.62
N ALA A 204 -9.18 20.67 17.59
CA ALA A 204 -9.12 21.56 18.74
C ALA A 204 -8.01 22.64 18.64
N ASN A 205 -7.40 22.82 17.46
CA ASN A 205 -6.41 23.87 17.20
C ASN A 205 -6.91 24.88 16.18
#